data_92b242c8bf9fb97016a3c4f3aa170078
#
_entry.id   92b242c8bf9fb97016a3c4f3aa170078
#
_cell.length_a   1.000
_cell.length_b   1.000
_cell.length_c   1.000
_cell.angle_alpha   90.00
_cell.angle_beta   90.00
_cell.angle_gamma   90.00
#
_symmetry.space_group_name_H-M   'P 1'
#
loop_
_entity.id
_entity.type
_entity.pdbx_description
1 polymer ?
#
loop_
_entity_poly.entity_id
_entity_poly.type
_entity_poly.pdbx_seq_one_letter_code
_entity_poly.pdbx_strand_id
1 'polypeptide(L)'
;VQKRSYDVVIIGGGSAGAAAAARLSEDSDRQVLLLEAGPDPQPIPEEIADGSRVARVVLESPYVVLYPTPRAGDGSTFYKVSGRVMGGGSSVNAMAVVRPTKHDLDTWAELGNPGWSFDECLPLLRRIETDSDYGGNDIHGEDGPLYVYRAFRVDEEESADAPVRAFIARALSMGLPMCPDLNVPAPYGVCSSAYNVKDGVRQNTTVAYLDPARGRPNLDVVADAQVQTLSIANGRVNGVVYKRQGEVNTVSASTVVLCAGVYHSPQILMLSGIGPAGELQRLGIPVVQALEGVGENYQDHATMEMTFEGNADFNPDWVIPRFRLMYKSDPSLPHGNFHIFQRPPTAVEGLKTMWPVSANLLEQRNMGRIRLVSRDPEDLPEIEDAMLSHPDDLAAMLNAMEFIHELIDHESMREFYGPLISPTRDEDWAEFARSAHGSYHHGIGTCKMGPASDPMAVVDSNLKVHGIDNLYVADASIMPTIPHANTNITSIMIGERLSDVVKGLVA
;
A
#
# COMPACT_ATOMS: atom_id res chain seq x y z
N VAL A 1 -8.67 -33.72 -1.57
CA VAL A 1 -10.11 -33.42 -1.66
C VAL A 1 -10.37 -32.21 -0.80
N GLN A 2 -10.76 -31.08 -1.42
CA GLN A 2 -11.08 -29.85 -0.70
C GLN A 2 -12.26 -30.07 0.24
N LYS A 3 -12.16 -29.65 1.49
CA LYS A 3 -13.26 -29.67 2.45
C LYS A 3 -14.38 -28.76 1.95
N ARG A 4 -15.64 -29.10 2.23
CA ARG A 4 -16.78 -28.26 1.86
C ARG A 4 -17.08 -27.15 2.86
N SER A 5 -16.47 -27.18 4.04
CA SER A 5 -16.68 -26.22 5.12
C SER A 5 -15.39 -25.97 5.89
N TYR A 6 -15.18 -24.71 6.29
CA TYR A 6 -14.04 -24.23 7.08
C TYR A 6 -14.54 -23.37 8.25
N ASP A 7 -13.71 -23.18 9.26
CA ASP A 7 -13.98 -22.22 10.32
C ASP A 7 -13.78 -20.80 9.80
N VAL A 8 -12.70 -20.60 8.99
CA VAL A 8 -12.40 -19.30 8.39
C VAL A 8 -12.06 -19.49 6.90
N VAL A 9 -12.68 -18.67 6.04
CA VAL A 9 -12.27 -18.49 4.64
C VAL A 9 -11.75 -17.08 4.46
N ILE A 10 -10.49 -16.95 4.01
CA ILE A 10 -9.81 -15.71 3.69
C ILE A 10 -9.75 -15.56 2.18
N ILE A 11 -10.17 -14.41 1.67
CA ILE A 11 -10.29 -14.10 0.24
C ILE A 11 -9.24 -13.07 -0.13
N GLY A 12 -8.18 -13.50 -0.83
CA GLY A 12 -7.00 -12.72 -1.18
C GLY A 12 -5.78 -13.09 -0.34
N GLY A 13 -4.74 -13.62 -0.99
CA GLY A 13 -3.47 -14.02 -0.40
C GLY A 13 -2.42 -12.90 -0.40
N GLY A 14 -2.85 -11.63 -0.34
CA GLY A 14 -1.99 -10.46 -0.29
C GLY A 14 -1.37 -10.20 1.08
N SER A 15 -0.87 -8.97 1.30
CA SER A 15 -0.16 -8.57 2.52
C SER A 15 -0.91 -8.89 3.81
N ALA A 16 -2.18 -8.52 3.88
CA ALA A 16 -3.01 -8.78 5.06
C ALA A 16 -3.47 -10.24 5.14
N GLY A 17 -3.96 -10.81 4.02
CA GLY A 17 -4.54 -12.15 4.03
C GLY A 17 -3.53 -13.26 4.30
N ALA A 18 -2.30 -13.15 3.80
CA ALA A 18 -1.22 -14.09 4.11
C ALA A 18 -0.84 -14.06 5.60
N ALA A 19 -0.75 -12.85 6.19
CA ALA A 19 -0.49 -12.68 7.61
C ALA A 19 -1.64 -13.28 8.46
N ALA A 20 -2.89 -12.96 8.11
CA ALA A 20 -4.07 -13.49 8.80
C ALA A 20 -4.16 -15.02 8.72
N ALA A 21 -3.90 -15.61 7.54
CA ALA A 21 -3.93 -17.07 7.34
C ALA A 21 -2.86 -17.77 8.19
N ALA A 22 -1.64 -17.21 8.21
CA ALA A 22 -0.56 -17.75 9.03
C ALA A 22 -0.89 -17.69 10.52
N ARG A 23 -1.40 -16.53 11.01
CA ARG A 23 -1.74 -16.37 12.43
C ARG A 23 -2.94 -17.19 12.86
N LEU A 24 -3.99 -17.27 12.06
CA LEU A 24 -5.20 -18.02 12.41
C LEU A 24 -4.97 -19.53 12.40
N SER A 25 -4.08 -20.03 11.55
CA SER A 25 -3.72 -21.44 11.50
C SER A 25 -2.74 -21.90 12.59
N GLU A 26 -2.27 -21.00 13.47
CA GLU A 26 -1.52 -21.37 14.69
C GLU A 26 -2.38 -22.20 15.65
N ASP A 27 -3.69 -21.96 15.68
CA ASP A 27 -4.68 -22.80 16.37
C ASP A 27 -4.96 -24.03 15.51
N SER A 28 -4.43 -25.19 15.92
CA SER A 28 -4.53 -26.46 15.17
C SER A 28 -5.96 -26.96 15.00
N ASP A 29 -6.89 -26.54 15.84
CA ASP A 29 -8.29 -26.94 15.81
C ASP A 29 -9.10 -26.10 14.80
N ARG A 30 -8.56 -24.94 14.36
CA ARG A 30 -9.19 -24.02 13.41
C ARG A 30 -8.84 -24.39 11.97
N GLN A 31 -9.83 -24.73 11.18
CA GLN A 31 -9.67 -25.03 9.75
C GLN A 31 -9.72 -23.72 8.94
N VAL A 32 -8.60 -23.35 8.31
CA VAL A 32 -8.44 -22.12 7.54
C VAL A 32 -8.28 -22.44 6.07
N LEU A 33 -9.01 -21.72 5.21
CA LEU A 33 -8.84 -21.71 3.77
C LEU A 33 -8.42 -20.32 3.30
N LEU A 34 -7.33 -20.25 2.54
CA LEU A 34 -6.88 -19.05 1.82
C LEU A 34 -7.13 -19.23 0.33
N LEU A 35 -7.93 -18.34 -0.27
CA LEU A 35 -8.19 -18.27 -1.71
C LEU A 35 -7.45 -17.09 -2.32
N GLU A 36 -6.64 -17.31 -3.35
CA GLU A 36 -5.94 -16.27 -4.11
C GLU A 36 -6.29 -16.36 -5.59
N ALA A 37 -6.62 -15.21 -6.21
CA ALA A 37 -7.01 -15.13 -7.62
C ALA A 37 -5.83 -15.35 -8.57
N GLY A 38 -4.64 -14.94 -8.18
CA GLY A 38 -3.41 -15.13 -8.94
C GLY A 38 -2.73 -16.48 -8.66
N PRO A 39 -1.63 -16.76 -9.39
CA PRO A 39 -0.83 -17.95 -9.17
C PRO A 39 -0.07 -17.93 -7.85
N ASP A 40 0.35 -19.10 -7.40
CA ASP A 40 1.27 -19.33 -6.28
C ASP A 40 2.51 -20.07 -6.78
N PRO A 41 3.43 -19.36 -7.45
CA PRO A 41 4.59 -20.00 -8.04
C PRO A 41 5.57 -20.48 -6.96
N GLN A 42 5.91 -21.78 -7.04
CA GLN A 42 6.87 -22.44 -6.14
C GLN A 42 7.95 -23.16 -6.97
N PRO A 43 9.24 -22.83 -6.86
CA PRO A 43 9.80 -21.72 -6.04
C PRO A 43 9.35 -20.35 -6.54
N ILE A 44 9.48 -19.33 -5.67
CA ILE A 44 9.19 -17.94 -6.06
C ILE A 44 10.10 -17.56 -7.23
N PRO A 45 9.55 -16.98 -8.33
CA PRO A 45 10.35 -16.57 -9.50
C PRO A 45 11.43 -15.55 -9.14
N GLU A 46 12.58 -15.64 -9.80
CA GLU A 46 13.70 -14.71 -9.57
C GLU A 46 13.28 -13.25 -9.72
N GLU A 47 12.41 -12.93 -10.66
CA GLU A 47 11.90 -11.58 -10.89
C GLU A 47 11.10 -11.01 -9.71
N ILE A 48 10.47 -11.87 -8.88
CA ILE A 48 9.84 -11.48 -7.62
C ILE A 48 10.84 -11.52 -6.48
N ALA A 49 11.67 -12.57 -6.42
CA ALA A 49 12.59 -12.82 -5.30
C ALA A 49 13.73 -11.81 -5.25
N ASP A 50 14.22 -11.35 -6.41
CA ASP A 50 15.36 -10.45 -6.49
C ASP A 50 15.07 -9.07 -5.87
N GLY A 51 15.64 -8.83 -4.70
CA GLY A 51 15.53 -7.56 -3.96
C GLY A 51 16.22 -6.37 -4.64
N SER A 52 16.99 -6.58 -5.69
CA SER A 52 17.67 -5.53 -6.46
C SER A 52 16.85 -4.97 -7.63
N ARG A 53 15.79 -5.68 -8.06
CA ARG A 53 15.07 -5.38 -9.32
C ARG A 53 13.67 -4.79 -9.11
N VAL A 54 13.56 -3.68 -8.41
CA VAL A 54 12.27 -3.05 -8.10
C VAL A 54 11.47 -2.65 -9.34
N ALA A 55 12.11 -2.06 -10.35
CA ALA A 55 11.40 -1.43 -11.46
C ALA A 55 10.82 -2.42 -12.49
N ARG A 56 11.43 -3.59 -12.71
CA ARG A 56 10.99 -4.55 -13.72
C ARG A 56 9.76 -5.34 -13.33
N VAL A 57 9.56 -5.59 -12.05
CA VAL A 57 8.40 -6.37 -11.56
C VAL A 57 7.09 -5.63 -11.77
N VAL A 58 7.11 -4.29 -11.79
CA VAL A 58 5.88 -3.49 -11.73
C VAL A 58 5.17 -3.34 -13.08
N LEU A 59 5.87 -3.28 -14.21
CA LEU A 59 5.24 -2.90 -15.49
C LEU A 59 5.20 -4.03 -16.54
N GLU A 60 6.06 -5.02 -16.45
CA GLU A 60 6.19 -6.06 -17.48
C GLU A 60 5.86 -7.47 -16.95
N SER A 61 5.55 -7.60 -15.67
CA SER A 61 5.33 -8.89 -15.03
C SER A 61 3.92 -9.42 -15.28
N PRO A 62 3.75 -10.74 -15.52
CA PRO A 62 2.43 -11.38 -15.57
C PRO A 62 1.71 -11.42 -14.21
N TYR A 63 2.39 -10.97 -13.14
CA TYR A 63 1.89 -10.98 -11.76
C TYR A 63 1.22 -9.67 -11.34
N VAL A 64 1.04 -8.73 -12.26
CA VAL A 64 0.37 -7.45 -12.00
C VAL A 64 -0.87 -7.28 -12.86
N VAL A 65 -1.83 -6.52 -12.33
CA VAL A 65 -2.98 -5.99 -13.06
C VAL A 65 -2.82 -4.49 -13.21
N LEU A 66 -3.00 -3.99 -14.42
CA LEU A 66 -2.98 -2.57 -14.74
C LEU A 66 -4.40 -2.04 -14.87
N TYR A 67 -4.74 -1.01 -14.11
CA TYR A 67 -6.04 -0.34 -14.16
C TYR A 67 -5.88 0.98 -14.90
N PRO A 68 -6.45 1.12 -16.11
CA PRO A 68 -6.45 2.40 -16.81
C PRO A 68 -7.29 3.40 -16.01
N THR A 69 -6.70 4.52 -15.65
CA THR A 69 -7.30 5.52 -14.77
C THR A 69 -7.18 6.89 -15.43
N PRO A 70 -8.28 7.60 -15.65
CA PRO A 70 -8.22 8.97 -16.16
C PRO A 70 -7.74 9.93 -15.06
N ARG A 71 -6.85 10.87 -15.42
CA ARG A 71 -6.48 11.97 -14.51
C ARG A 71 -7.64 12.94 -14.36
N ALA A 72 -7.84 13.42 -13.15
CA ALA A 72 -8.89 14.39 -12.84
C ALA A 72 -8.70 15.75 -13.56
N GLY A 73 -7.46 16.10 -13.93
CA GLY A 73 -7.13 17.39 -14.55
C GLY A 73 -7.49 17.48 -16.02
N ASP A 74 -6.96 16.59 -16.85
CA ASP A 74 -7.04 16.65 -18.31
C ASP A 74 -7.67 15.41 -18.96
N GLY A 75 -8.04 14.41 -18.16
CA GLY A 75 -8.60 13.14 -18.63
C GLY A 75 -7.57 12.22 -19.30
N SER A 76 -6.29 12.57 -19.35
CA SER A 76 -5.25 11.67 -19.86
C SER A 76 -5.17 10.41 -19.01
N THR A 77 -4.88 9.26 -19.64
CA THR A 77 -4.87 7.97 -18.95
C THR A 77 -3.49 7.67 -18.37
N PHE A 78 -3.46 7.30 -17.10
CA PHE A 78 -2.32 6.64 -16.47
C PHE A 78 -2.75 5.29 -15.90
N TYR A 79 -1.81 4.51 -15.37
CA TYR A 79 -2.12 3.16 -14.88
C TYR A 79 -1.84 3.06 -13.40
N LYS A 80 -2.84 2.58 -12.65
CA LYS A 80 -2.63 2.07 -11.30
C LYS A 80 -2.31 0.58 -11.37
N VAL A 81 -1.55 0.10 -10.38
CA VAL A 81 -1.00 -1.26 -10.41
C VAL A 81 -1.39 -2.01 -9.15
N SER A 82 -1.77 -3.26 -9.30
CA SER A 82 -1.99 -4.19 -8.18
C SER A 82 -1.35 -5.55 -8.46
N GLY A 83 -0.85 -6.22 -7.43
CA GLY A 83 -0.34 -7.58 -7.54
C GLY A 83 -1.48 -8.58 -7.66
N ARG A 84 -1.41 -9.49 -8.64
CA ARG A 84 -2.28 -10.67 -8.77
C ARG A 84 -1.44 -11.93 -8.73
N VAL A 85 -0.97 -12.25 -7.55
CA VAL A 85 -0.08 -13.38 -7.25
C VAL A 85 -0.10 -13.60 -5.74
N MET A 86 0.23 -14.77 -5.25
CA MET A 86 0.41 -15.00 -3.81
C MET A 86 1.40 -13.99 -3.22
N GLY A 87 1.03 -13.40 -2.07
CA GLY A 87 1.71 -12.23 -1.49
C GLY A 87 1.18 -10.88 -1.99
N GLY A 88 0.37 -10.85 -3.07
CA GLY A 88 -0.26 -9.65 -3.61
C GLY A 88 0.71 -8.50 -3.83
N GLY A 89 0.36 -7.30 -3.35
CA GLY A 89 1.20 -6.10 -3.44
C GLY A 89 2.60 -6.26 -2.83
N SER A 90 2.78 -7.09 -1.80
CA SER A 90 4.10 -7.34 -1.20
C SER A 90 5.07 -8.09 -2.12
N SER A 91 4.54 -8.82 -3.11
CA SER A 91 5.33 -9.54 -4.13
C SER A 91 5.81 -8.65 -5.28
N VAL A 92 5.19 -7.46 -5.46
CA VAL A 92 5.46 -6.58 -6.62
C VAL A 92 5.87 -5.16 -6.23
N ASN A 93 5.84 -4.79 -4.95
CA ASN A 93 6.18 -3.46 -4.45
C ASN A 93 7.70 -3.18 -4.47
N ALA A 94 8.07 -1.94 -4.10
CA ALA A 94 9.45 -1.50 -3.98
C ALA A 94 10.13 -1.89 -2.64
N MET A 95 9.55 -2.80 -1.88
CA MET A 95 10.09 -3.34 -0.61
C MET A 95 10.35 -2.31 0.49
N ALA A 96 9.96 -1.06 0.30
CA ALA A 96 10.15 -0.04 1.32
C ALA A 96 9.25 -0.31 2.53
N VAL A 97 9.86 -0.30 3.71
CA VAL A 97 9.19 -0.48 5.00
C VAL A 97 9.05 0.89 5.64
N VAL A 98 7.83 1.44 5.57
CA VAL A 98 7.49 2.71 6.22
C VAL A 98 6.24 2.48 7.06
N ARG A 99 6.36 2.74 8.36
CA ARG A 99 5.28 2.58 9.34
C ARG A 99 4.33 3.77 9.32
N PRO A 100 3.03 3.57 9.60
CA PRO A 100 2.12 4.69 9.86
C PRO A 100 2.64 5.50 11.05
N THR A 101 2.50 6.82 10.96
CA THR A 101 2.95 7.73 12.01
C THR A 101 1.99 7.70 13.20
N LYS A 102 2.43 8.29 14.33
CA LYS A 102 1.52 8.48 15.47
C LYS A 102 0.31 9.34 15.09
N HIS A 103 0.50 10.35 14.27
CA HIS A 103 -0.59 11.18 13.77
C HIS A 103 -1.64 10.37 13.01
N ASP A 104 -1.22 9.46 12.12
CA ASP A 104 -2.15 8.65 11.32
C ASP A 104 -3.07 7.81 12.20
N LEU A 105 -2.47 7.03 13.09
CA LEU A 105 -3.21 6.08 13.92
C LEU A 105 -4.06 6.78 14.99
N ASP A 106 -3.55 7.83 15.61
CA ASP A 106 -4.33 8.62 16.57
C ASP A 106 -5.53 9.29 15.87
N THR A 107 -5.35 9.79 14.63
CA THR A 107 -6.46 10.29 13.80
C THR A 107 -7.51 9.21 13.55
N TRP A 108 -7.11 7.97 13.26
CA TRP A 108 -8.07 6.88 13.06
C TRP A 108 -8.88 6.61 14.34
N ALA A 109 -8.23 6.64 15.51
CA ALA A 109 -8.94 6.48 16.80
C ALA A 109 -9.92 7.66 17.05
N GLU A 110 -9.50 8.90 16.79
CA GLU A 110 -10.32 10.11 16.92
C GLU A 110 -11.54 10.11 16.00
N LEU A 111 -11.45 9.47 14.83
CA LEU A 111 -12.57 9.24 13.90
C LEU A 111 -13.60 8.22 14.43
N GLY A 112 -13.46 7.75 15.67
CA GLY A 112 -14.40 6.86 16.32
C GLY A 112 -14.06 5.37 16.19
N ASN A 113 -12.79 5.04 16.00
CA ASN A 113 -12.31 3.68 15.91
C ASN A 113 -11.46 3.30 17.14
N PRO A 114 -12.07 2.88 18.25
CA PRO A 114 -11.33 2.45 19.45
C PRO A 114 -10.40 1.27 19.12
N GLY A 115 -9.23 1.26 19.75
CA GLY A 115 -8.20 0.24 19.53
C GLY A 115 -7.25 0.55 18.36
N TRP A 116 -7.39 1.71 17.68
CA TRP A 116 -6.55 2.07 16.52
C TRP A 116 -5.60 3.25 16.80
N SER A 117 -5.46 3.71 18.03
CA SER A 117 -4.41 4.68 18.38
C SER A 117 -3.02 4.08 18.19
N PHE A 118 -2.00 4.94 18.07
CA PHE A 118 -0.63 4.50 17.90
C PHE A 118 -0.17 3.55 19.02
N ASP A 119 -0.47 3.92 20.28
CA ASP A 119 -0.04 3.12 21.43
C ASP A 119 -0.72 1.74 21.45
N GLU A 120 -1.96 1.62 20.96
CA GLU A 120 -2.68 0.35 20.83
C GLU A 120 -2.22 -0.48 19.63
N CYS A 121 -1.74 0.15 18.54
CA CYS A 121 -1.22 -0.51 17.35
C CYS A 121 0.29 -0.83 17.43
N LEU A 122 1.06 -0.14 18.27
CA LEU A 122 2.51 -0.34 18.38
C LEU A 122 2.91 -1.79 18.71
N PRO A 123 2.22 -2.52 19.60
CA PRO A 123 2.52 -3.95 19.84
C PRO A 123 2.37 -4.81 18.58
N LEU A 124 1.39 -4.50 17.70
CA LEU A 124 1.21 -5.20 16.44
C LEU A 124 2.35 -4.87 15.47
N LEU A 125 2.74 -3.59 15.36
CA LEU A 125 3.84 -3.15 14.50
C LEU A 125 5.17 -3.80 14.93
N ARG A 126 5.42 -3.94 16.23
CA ARG A 126 6.59 -4.65 16.77
C ARG A 126 6.54 -6.14 16.47
N ARG A 127 5.37 -6.78 16.60
CA ARG A 127 5.16 -8.22 16.35
C ARG A 127 5.40 -8.62 14.88
N ILE A 128 5.28 -7.68 13.94
CA ILE A 128 5.49 -7.92 12.51
C ILE A 128 6.96 -8.12 12.18
N GLU A 129 7.88 -7.38 12.81
CA GLU A 129 9.22 -7.21 12.28
C GLU A 129 10.33 -7.80 13.15
N THR A 130 11.39 -8.21 12.46
CA THR A 130 12.75 -8.32 12.99
C THR A 130 13.57 -7.21 12.38
N ASP A 131 13.74 -6.09 13.10
CA ASP A 131 14.56 -4.96 12.64
C ASP A 131 16.02 -5.20 13.02
N SER A 132 16.91 -5.31 12.00
CA SER A 132 18.32 -5.62 12.22
C SER A 132 19.15 -4.47 12.76
N ASP A 133 18.65 -3.24 12.63
CA ASP A 133 19.37 -2.02 13.03
C ASP A 133 18.92 -1.50 14.40
N TYR A 134 17.62 -1.57 14.68
CA TYR A 134 17.00 -1.00 15.88
C TYR A 134 16.16 -1.98 16.68
N GLY A 135 16.19 -3.28 16.35
CA GLY A 135 15.41 -4.31 17.04
C GLY A 135 15.58 -4.32 18.54
N GLY A 136 14.51 -4.65 19.27
CA GLY A 136 14.49 -4.76 20.73
C GLY A 136 14.39 -3.45 21.50
N ASN A 137 14.28 -2.29 20.84
CA ASN A 137 13.97 -1.04 21.53
C ASN A 137 12.44 -0.87 21.76
N ASP A 138 12.02 0.27 22.33
CA ASP A 138 10.61 0.52 22.66
C ASP A 138 9.71 0.61 21.40
N ILE A 139 10.29 0.92 20.23
CA ILE A 139 9.57 1.14 18.96
C ILE A 139 9.66 -0.09 18.06
N HIS A 140 10.83 -0.74 17.97
CA HIS A 140 11.11 -1.81 17.00
C HIS A 140 11.04 -3.20 17.60
N GLY A 141 10.55 -4.16 16.78
CA GLY A 141 10.55 -5.60 17.11
C GLY A 141 11.87 -6.28 16.73
N GLU A 142 12.14 -7.44 17.34
CA GLU A 142 13.37 -8.22 17.13
C GLU A 142 13.13 -9.70 16.76
N ASP A 143 11.87 -10.16 16.81
CA ASP A 143 11.50 -11.56 16.66
C ASP A 143 10.30 -11.80 15.71
N GLY A 144 9.84 -10.76 15.01
CA GLY A 144 8.75 -10.86 14.05
C GLY A 144 9.17 -11.52 12.73
N PRO A 145 8.19 -11.99 11.93
CA PRO A 145 8.47 -12.74 10.71
C PRO A 145 9.08 -11.91 9.57
N LEU A 146 8.83 -10.60 9.55
CA LEU A 146 9.31 -9.72 8.47
C LEU A 146 10.67 -9.13 8.82
N TYR A 147 11.72 -9.54 8.08
CA TYR A 147 13.04 -8.95 8.24
C TYR A 147 13.07 -7.52 7.67
N VAL A 148 13.66 -6.58 8.43
CA VAL A 148 13.78 -5.16 8.09
C VAL A 148 15.22 -4.71 8.30
N TYR A 149 15.77 -3.96 7.34
CA TYR A 149 17.12 -3.41 7.45
C TYR A 149 17.19 -2.06 6.69
N ARG A 150 18.23 -1.29 6.99
CA ARG A 150 18.53 -0.05 6.26
C ARG A 150 19.76 -0.26 5.39
N ALA A 151 19.56 -0.23 4.06
CA ALA A 151 20.65 -0.39 3.09
C ALA A 151 21.70 0.74 3.19
N PHE A 152 21.31 1.86 3.79
CA PHE A 152 22.14 3.02 4.03
C PHE A 152 21.61 3.78 5.25
N ARG A 153 22.51 4.25 6.10
CA ARG A 153 22.19 5.08 7.26
C ARG A 153 22.67 6.50 7.03
N VAL A 154 21.76 7.47 7.16
CA VAL A 154 22.05 8.89 6.92
C VAL A 154 23.04 9.47 7.94
N ASP A 155 23.18 8.87 9.10
CA ASP A 155 24.17 9.20 10.14
C ASP A 155 25.55 8.54 9.91
N GLU A 156 25.71 7.71 8.87
CA GLU A 156 26.95 7.05 8.46
C GLU A 156 27.39 7.52 7.05
N GLU A 157 27.57 8.83 6.87
CA GLU A 157 27.76 9.48 5.55
C GLU A 157 28.89 8.89 4.69
N GLU A 158 29.95 8.35 5.31
CA GLU A 158 31.12 7.82 4.60
C GLU A 158 30.78 6.65 3.65
N SER A 159 29.68 5.96 3.91
CA SER A 159 29.23 4.81 3.11
C SER A 159 28.42 5.21 1.86
N ALA A 160 28.02 6.48 1.71
CA ALA A 160 27.20 6.94 0.60
C ALA A 160 28.02 7.32 -0.63
N ASP A 161 27.42 7.16 -1.82
CA ASP A 161 27.93 7.73 -3.07
C ASP A 161 27.97 9.25 -3.00
N ALA A 162 28.92 9.88 -3.71
CA ALA A 162 29.13 11.33 -3.67
C ALA A 162 27.85 12.16 -3.98
N PRO A 163 27.02 11.80 -4.98
CA PRO A 163 25.77 12.51 -5.25
C PRO A 163 24.76 12.43 -4.09
N VAL A 164 24.69 11.27 -3.41
CA VAL A 164 23.82 11.07 -2.23
C VAL A 164 24.29 11.93 -1.07
N ARG A 165 25.61 11.95 -0.80
CA ARG A 165 26.19 12.83 0.24
C ARG A 165 25.92 14.31 -0.03
N ALA A 166 26.11 14.76 -1.28
CA ALA A 166 25.85 16.14 -1.69
C ALA A 166 24.38 16.52 -1.47
N PHE A 167 23.45 15.64 -1.86
CA PHE A 167 22.02 15.86 -1.67
C PHE A 167 21.66 15.97 -0.17
N ILE A 168 22.14 15.05 0.66
CA ILE A 168 21.93 15.05 2.12
C ILE A 168 22.51 16.34 2.72
N ALA A 169 23.78 16.67 2.43
CA ALA A 169 24.44 17.86 2.94
C ALA A 169 23.68 19.14 2.55
N ARG A 170 23.19 19.21 1.30
CA ARG A 170 22.38 20.35 0.84
C ARG A 170 21.05 20.45 1.58
N ALA A 171 20.31 19.33 1.74
CA ALA A 171 19.06 19.31 2.48
C ALA A 171 19.24 19.76 3.94
N LEU A 172 20.30 19.29 4.61
CA LEU A 172 20.65 19.73 5.97
C LEU A 172 20.99 21.23 6.02
N SER A 173 21.72 21.77 5.01
CA SER A 173 22.04 23.20 4.91
C SER A 173 20.81 24.09 4.70
N MET A 174 19.72 23.53 4.14
CA MET A 174 18.41 24.18 4.00
C MET A 174 17.57 24.13 5.29
N GLY A 175 18.10 23.56 6.38
CA GLY A 175 17.46 23.51 7.69
C GLY A 175 16.64 22.28 7.99
N LEU A 176 16.64 21.26 7.13
CA LEU A 176 16.05 19.96 7.47
C LEU A 176 16.90 19.26 8.53
N PRO A 177 16.34 18.75 9.62
CA PRO A 177 17.11 18.00 10.62
C PRO A 177 17.48 16.60 10.09
N MET A 178 18.51 16.00 10.69
CA MET A 178 18.79 14.59 10.51
C MET A 178 17.81 13.75 11.33
N CYS A 179 17.23 12.73 10.71
CA CYS A 179 16.32 11.77 11.33
C CYS A 179 16.78 10.35 10.94
N PRO A 180 17.67 9.70 11.72
CA PRO A 180 18.28 8.43 11.32
C PRO A 180 17.29 7.31 11.03
N ASP A 181 16.09 7.37 11.60
CA ASP A 181 15.05 6.38 11.39
C ASP A 181 13.73 7.00 10.93
N LEU A 182 13.26 6.60 9.74
CA LEU A 182 11.97 7.02 9.20
C LEU A 182 10.78 6.42 9.96
N ASN A 183 10.99 5.31 10.69
CA ASN A 183 9.94 4.54 11.35
C ASN A 183 9.71 4.93 12.83
N VAL A 184 10.20 6.10 13.24
CA VAL A 184 9.84 6.70 14.53
C VAL A 184 8.40 7.27 14.51
N PRO A 185 7.77 7.51 15.67
CA PRO A 185 6.37 7.99 15.72
C PRO A 185 6.08 9.28 14.97
N ALA A 186 7.05 10.18 14.85
CA ALA A 186 6.92 11.48 14.18
C ALA A 186 8.19 11.82 13.39
N PRO A 187 8.45 11.17 12.24
CA PRO A 187 9.63 11.43 11.44
C PRO A 187 9.57 12.81 10.79
N TYR A 188 10.72 13.50 10.71
CA TYR A 188 10.86 14.75 9.98
C TYR A 188 12.33 14.99 9.60
N GLY A 189 12.59 15.41 8.36
CA GLY A 189 13.93 15.74 7.88
C GLY A 189 14.52 14.66 6.97
N VAL A 190 15.83 14.47 7.05
CA VAL A 190 16.59 13.53 6.21
C VAL A 190 16.60 12.16 6.90
N CYS A 191 15.89 11.18 6.34
CA CYS A 191 15.64 9.90 6.99
C CYS A 191 16.26 8.73 6.22
N SER A 192 16.80 7.73 6.94
CA SER A 192 17.21 6.44 6.35
C SER A 192 15.99 5.67 5.86
N SER A 193 16.09 5.08 4.66
CA SER A 193 15.04 4.21 4.13
C SER A 193 15.23 2.78 4.61
N ALA A 194 14.18 2.18 5.17
CA ALA A 194 14.15 0.78 5.56
C ALA A 194 13.53 -0.10 4.47
N TYR A 195 14.00 -1.35 4.36
CA TYR A 195 13.58 -2.31 3.34
C TYR A 195 13.41 -3.71 3.92
N ASN A 196 12.46 -4.48 3.35
CA ASN A 196 12.27 -5.90 3.66
C ASN A 196 13.01 -6.79 2.64
N VAL A 197 14.34 -6.72 2.66
CA VAL A 197 15.23 -7.56 1.87
C VAL A 197 16.23 -8.23 2.80
N LYS A 198 16.41 -9.55 2.69
CA LYS A 198 17.38 -10.33 3.44
C LYS A 198 18.25 -11.11 2.47
N ASP A 199 19.57 -10.95 2.57
CA ASP A 199 20.52 -11.64 1.71
C ASP A 199 20.22 -11.49 0.21
N GLY A 200 19.79 -10.28 -0.22
CA GLY A 200 19.39 -9.97 -1.59
C GLY A 200 18.00 -10.47 -2.00
N VAL A 201 17.27 -11.14 -1.10
CA VAL A 201 15.97 -11.73 -1.38
C VAL A 201 14.85 -10.92 -0.74
N ARG A 202 13.83 -10.56 -1.54
CA ARG A 202 12.58 -9.92 -1.09
C ARG A 202 11.91 -10.77 0.00
N GLN A 203 11.57 -10.14 1.10
CA GLN A 203 10.79 -10.73 2.19
C GLN A 203 9.32 -10.30 2.03
N ASN A 204 8.63 -10.82 1.00
CA ASN A 204 7.19 -10.61 0.87
C ASN A 204 6.42 -11.42 1.94
N THR A 205 5.10 -11.22 2.02
CA THR A 205 4.29 -11.94 3.02
C THR A 205 4.16 -13.43 2.75
N THR A 206 4.45 -13.90 1.53
CA THR A 206 4.57 -15.33 1.25
C THR A 206 5.77 -15.91 1.99
N VAL A 207 6.96 -15.32 1.82
CA VAL A 207 8.20 -15.75 2.47
C VAL A 207 8.13 -15.59 3.99
N ALA A 208 7.66 -14.43 4.45
CA ALA A 208 7.68 -14.07 5.86
C ALA A 208 6.63 -14.81 6.69
N TYR A 209 5.43 -15.04 6.16
CA TYR A 209 4.30 -15.56 6.91
C TYR A 209 3.79 -16.92 6.39
N LEU A 210 3.55 -17.03 5.07
CA LEU A 210 2.82 -18.17 4.55
C LEU A 210 3.68 -19.42 4.43
N ASP A 211 4.91 -19.31 3.92
CA ASP A 211 5.81 -20.44 3.74
C ASP A 211 6.11 -21.19 5.05
N PRO A 212 6.37 -20.51 6.20
CA PRO A 212 6.48 -21.20 7.48
C PRO A 212 5.21 -21.90 7.94
N ALA A 213 4.03 -21.48 7.45
CA ALA A 213 2.74 -22.04 7.84
C ALA A 213 2.24 -23.14 6.91
N ARG A 214 2.74 -23.26 5.67
CA ARG A 214 2.22 -24.18 4.63
C ARG A 214 2.20 -25.65 5.05
N GLY A 215 3.05 -26.07 5.97
CA GLY A 215 3.07 -27.45 6.47
C GLY A 215 1.99 -27.79 7.50
N ARG A 216 1.15 -26.83 7.90
CA ARG A 216 0.10 -27.04 8.91
C ARG A 216 -1.07 -27.78 8.30
N PRO A 217 -1.58 -28.86 8.91
CA PRO A 217 -2.66 -29.70 8.36
C PRO A 217 -4.02 -29.02 8.36
N ASN A 218 -4.15 -27.90 9.06
CA ASN A 218 -5.36 -27.09 9.21
C ASN A 218 -5.36 -25.83 8.33
N LEU A 219 -4.35 -25.63 7.47
CA LEU A 219 -4.29 -24.54 6.52
C LEU A 219 -4.31 -25.07 5.08
N ASP A 220 -5.39 -24.77 4.35
CA ASP A 220 -5.48 -25.01 2.91
C ASP A 220 -5.22 -23.70 2.16
N VAL A 221 -4.25 -23.70 1.22
CA VAL A 221 -3.93 -22.57 0.35
C VAL A 221 -4.28 -22.93 -1.08
N VAL A 222 -5.15 -22.14 -1.72
CA VAL A 222 -5.68 -22.41 -3.06
C VAL A 222 -5.47 -21.18 -3.95
N ALA A 223 -4.57 -21.31 -4.89
CA ALA A 223 -4.28 -20.32 -5.93
C ALA A 223 -5.14 -20.53 -7.19
N ASP A 224 -5.10 -19.56 -8.10
CA ASP A 224 -5.90 -19.50 -9.33
C ASP A 224 -7.40 -19.62 -9.02
N ALA A 225 -7.83 -19.11 -7.87
CA ALA A 225 -9.19 -19.20 -7.33
C ALA A 225 -9.80 -17.81 -7.21
N GLN A 226 -10.37 -17.31 -8.30
CA GLN A 226 -11.00 -15.99 -8.33
C GLN A 226 -12.38 -16.03 -7.68
N VAL A 227 -12.51 -15.40 -6.52
CA VAL A 227 -13.81 -15.23 -5.86
C VAL A 227 -14.67 -14.28 -6.68
N GLN A 228 -15.90 -14.70 -6.93
CA GLN A 228 -16.87 -13.99 -7.76
C GLN A 228 -17.91 -13.26 -6.91
N THR A 229 -18.55 -13.98 -5.99
CA THR A 229 -19.62 -13.45 -5.13
C THR A 229 -19.68 -14.17 -3.79
N LEU A 230 -20.40 -13.59 -2.86
CA LEU A 230 -20.80 -14.20 -1.59
C LEU A 230 -22.29 -14.55 -1.63
N SER A 231 -22.65 -15.76 -1.23
CA SER A 231 -24.04 -16.15 -1.04
C SER A 231 -24.49 -15.73 0.34
N ILE A 232 -25.47 -14.82 0.41
CA ILE A 232 -25.91 -14.20 1.67
C ILE A 232 -27.39 -14.48 1.87
N ALA A 233 -27.76 -14.92 3.07
CA ALA A 233 -29.14 -15.05 3.50
C ALA A 233 -29.27 -14.76 4.99
N ASN A 234 -30.36 -14.08 5.39
CA ASN A 234 -30.65 -13.72 6.78
C ASN A 234 -29.50 -12.96 7.47
N GLY A 235 -28.86 -12.00 6.75
CA GLY A 235 -27.78 -11.19 7.30
C GLY A 235 -26.45 -11.95 7.52
N ARG A 236 -26.27 -13.09 6.88
CA ARG A 236 -25.10 -13.95 7.06
C ARG A 236 -24.61 -14.51 5.74
N VAL A 237 -23.27 -14.58 5.55
CA VAL A 237 -22.63 -15.29 4.42
C VAL A 237 -22.75 -16.80 4.67
N ASN A 238 -23.31 -17.51 3.70
CA ASN A 238 -23.49 -18.96 3.73
C ASN A 238 -22.55 -19.69 2.77
N GLY A 239 -21.97 -18.98 1.79
CA GLY A 239 -21.05 -19.55 0.83
C GLY A 239 -20.19 -18.51 0.15
N VAL A 240 -18.98 -18.90 -0.20
CA VAL A 240 -18.06 -18.15 -1.07
C VAL A 240 -18.03 -18.84 -2.42
N VAL A 241 -18.44 -18.13 -3.47
CA VAL A 241 -18.46 -18.63 -4.85
C VAL A 241 -17.20 -18.17 -5.55
N TYR A 242 -16.42 -19.10 -6.08
CA TYR A 242 -15.18 -18.79 -6.79
C TYR A 242 -15.01 -19.66 -8.05
N LYS A 243 -14.32 -19.12 -9.04
CA LYS A 243 -13.95 -19.80 -10.29
C LYS A 243 -12.51 -20.28 -10.20
N ARG A 244 -12.29 -21.55 -10.54
CA ARG A 244 -10.96 -22.14 -10.62
C ARG A 244 -10.91 -23.13 -11.79
N GLN A 245 -9.89 -23.00 -12.65
CA GLN A 245 -9.71 -23.88 -13.83
C GLN A 245 -10.97 -23.96 -14.73
N GLY A 246 -11.71 -22.86 -14.84
CA GLY A 246 -12.96 -22.78 -15.61
C GLY A 246 -14.21 -23.28 -14.88
N GLU A 247 -14.07 -23.93 -13.73
CA GLU A 247 -15.20 -24.46 -12.94
C GLU A 247 -15.59 -23.47 -11.82
N VAL A 248 -16.91 -23.35 -11.61
CA VAL A 248 -17.47 -22.59 -10.49
C VAL A 248 -17.61 -23.52 -9.28
N ASN A 249 -17.03 -23.11 -8.18
CA ASN A 249 -17.01 -23.83 -6.91
C ASN A 249 -17.67 -23.02 -5.81
N THR A 250 -18.14 -23.69 -4.76
CA THR A 250 -18.69 -23.04 -3.57
C THR A 250 -18.14 -23.70 -2.32
N VAL A 251 -17.72 -22.87 -1.36
CA VAL A 251 -17.28 -23.30 -0.03
C VAL A 251 -18.03 -22.52 1.05
N SER A 252 -18.36 -23.16 2.17
CA SER A 252 -18.97 -22.50 3.33
C SER A 252 -17.94 -22.27 4.44
N ALA A 253 -18.20 -21.24 5.26
CA ALA A 253 -17.38 -20.92 6.43
C ALA A 253 -18.20 -20.33 7.57
N SER A 254 -17.72 -20.54 8.80
CA SER A 254 -18.26 -19.85 9.97
C SER A 254 -17.92 -18.36 9.95
N THR A 255 -16.74 -18.01 9.47
CA THR A 255 -16.22 -16.63 9.30
C THR A 255 -15.67 -16.45 7.89
N VAL A 256 -16.01 -15.35 7.25
CA VAL A 256 -15.49 -14.97 5.92
C VAL A 256 -14.77 -13.64 6.01
N VAL A 257 -13.57 -13.56 5.45
CA VAL A 257 -12.71 -12.38 5.48
C VAL A 257 -12.33 -11.97 4.07
N LEU A 258 -12.64 -10.74 3.70
CA LEU A 258 -12.15 -10.12 2.48
C LEU A 258 -10.79 -9.47 2.73
N CYS A 259 -9.78 -9.91 1.99
CA CYS A 259 -8.43 -9.35 1.92
C CYS A 259 -8.03 -9.14 0.44
N ALA A 260 -9.00 -8.85 -0.43
CA ALA A 260 -8.82 -8.76 -1.87
C ALA A 260 -8.27 -7.40 -2.34
N GLY A 261 -7.96 -6.51 -1.39
CA GLY A 261 -7.36 -5.19 -1.64
C GLY A 261 -8.37 -4.13 -2.05
N VAL A 262 -7.86 -2.91 -2.17
CA VAL A 262 -8.63 -1.68 -2.35
C VAL A 262 -9.59 -1.70 -3.56
N TYR A 263 -9.27 -2.45 -4.61
CA TYR A 263 -10.08 -2.53 -5.83
C TYR A 263 -11.11 -3.67 -5.78
N HIS A 264 -10.71 -4.83 -5.29
CA HIS A 264 -11.53 -6.04 -5.38
C HIS A 264 -12.38 -6.32 -4.14
N SER A 265 -11.99 -5.87 -2.94
CA SER A 265 -12.84 -6.01 -1.75
C SER A 265 -14.19 -5.29 -1.92
N PRO A 266 -14.25 -4.00 -2.33
CA PRO A 266 -15.51 -3.36 -2.63
C PRO A 266 -16.23 -3.98 -3.84
N GLN A 267 -15.50 -4.46 -4.87
CA GLN A 267 -16.10 -5.14 -6.01
C GLN A 267 -16.85 -6.40 -5.59
N ILE A 268 -16.24 -7.26 -4.78
CA ILE A 268 -16.88 -8.50 -4.28
C ILE A 268 -18.09 -8.16 -3.41
N LEU A 269 -18.02 -7.14 -2.55
CA LEU A 269 -19.17 -6.68 -1.77
C LEU A 269 -20.32 -6.24 -2.69
N MET A 270 -20.07 -5.36 -3.65
CA MET A 270 -21.09 -4.86 -4.58
C MET A 270 -21.70 -5.99 -5.43
N LEU A 271 -20.88 -6.87 -6.00
CA LEU A 271 -21.35 -8.03 -6.76
C LEU A 271 -22.21 -8.99 -5.91
N SER A 272 -22.02 -8.98 -4.59
CA SER A 272 -22.80 -9.77 -3.62
C SER A 272 -24.03 -9.03 -3.09
N GLY A 273 -24.35 -7.85 -3.61
CA GLY A 273 -25.50 -7.05 -3.20
C GLY A 273 -25.27 -6.20 -1.94
N ILE A 274 -24.01 -5.97 -1.54
CA ILE A 274 -23.65 -5.11 -0.42
C ILE A 274 -23.00 -3.84 -1.00
N GLY A 275 -23.64 -2.69 -0.90
CA GLY A 275 -23.09 -1.45 -1.43
C GLY A 275 -24.13 -0.35 -1.65
N PRO A 276 -23.77 0.72 -2.40
CA PRO A 276 -24.68 1.82 -2.71
C PRO A 276 -25.91 1.31 -3.45
N ALA A 277 -27.09 1.51 -2.83
CA ALA A 277 -28.33 0.92 -3.37
C ALA A 277 -28.64 1.36 -4.78
N GLY A 278 -28.40 2.64 -5.13
CA GLY A 278 -28.62 3.19 -6.47
C GLY A 278 -27.71 2.55 -7.52
N GLU A 279 -26.45 2.33 -7.20
CA GLU A 279 -25.47 1.70 -8.09
C GLU A 279 -25.80 0.22 -8.35
N LEU A 280 -26.14 -0.53 -7.29
CA LEU A 280 -26.56 -1.93 -7.42
C LEU A 280 -27.80 -2.08 -8.29
N GLN A 281 -28.81 -1.22 -8.08
CA GLN A 281 -30.05 -1.20 -8.89
C GLN A 281 -29.78 -0.85 -10.35
N ARG A 282 -28.91 0.11 -10.63
CA ARG A 282 -28.48 0.47 -12.00
C ARG A 282 -27.95 -0.75 -12.77
N LEU A 283 -27.24 -1.62 -12.09
CA LEU A 283 -26.69 -2.85 -12.67
C LEU A 283 -27.65 -4.05 -12.57
N GLY A 284 -28.83 -3.90 -11.96
CA GLY A 284 -29.79 -4.99 -11.75
C GLY A 284 -29.29 -6.03 -10.73
N ILE A 285 -28.43 -5.61 -9.79
CA ILE A 285 -27.96 -6.44 -8.66
C ILE A 285 -28.97 -6.27 -7.51
N PRO A 286 -29.54 -7.36 -6.97
CA PRO A 286 -30.41 -7.28 -5.80
C PRO A 286 -29.68 -6.68 -4.59
N VAL A 287 -30.27 -5.68 -3.93
CA VAL A 287 -29.72 -5.09 -2.72
C VAL A 287 -29.95 -6.03 -1.54
N VAL A 288 -28.89 -6.58 -0.98
CA VAL A 288 -28.90 -7.41 0.24
C VAL A 288 -28.71 -6.53 1.48
N GLN A 289 -27.72 -5.65 1.43
CA GLN A 289 -27.39 -4.68 2.48
C GLN A 289 -26.99 -3.35 1.82
N ALA A 290 -27.74 -2.30 2.08
CA ALA A 290 -27.39 -0.97 1.62
C ALA A 290 -26.27 -0.41 2.51
N LEU A 291 -25.10 -0.20 1.93
CA LEU A 291 -23.92 0.46 2.54
C LEU A 291 -23.35 1.45 1.53
N GLU A 292 -23.71 2.72 1.70
CA GLU A 292 -23.37 3.77 0.72
C GLU A 292 -21.86 4.05 0.61
N GLY A 293 -21.06 3.66 1.62
CA GLY A 293 -19.61 3.85 1.62
C GLY A 293 -18.80 2.81 0.82
N VAL A 294 -19.43 1.71 0.37
CA VAL A 294 -18.70 0.70 -0.41
C VAL A 294 -18.27 1.25 -1.75
N GLY A 295 -16.96 1.25 -2.01
CA GLY A 295 -16.35 1.82 -3.20
C GLY A 295 -16.03 3.31 -3.10
N GLU A 296 -16.59 4.03 -2.13
CA GLU A 296 -16.33 5.44 -1.89
C GLU A 296 -15.05 5.67 -1.07
N ASN A 297 -14.64 6.93 -0.86
CA ASN A 297 -13.47 7.31 -0.06
C ASN A 297 -12.11 6.79 -0.60
N TYR A 298 -12.01 6.51 -1.90
CA TYR A 298 -10.74 6.10 -2.49
C TYR A 298 -9.71 7.22 -2.38
N GLN A 299 -8.54 6.89 -1.82
CA GLN A 299 -7.41 7.78 -1.66
C GLN A 299 -6.14 7.11 -2.15
N ASP A 300 -5.19 7.89 -2.67
CA ASP A 300 -3.86 7.43 -3.10
C ASP A 300 -2.85 8.58 -2.98
N HIS A 301 -1.58 8.30 -2.87
CA HIS A 301 -0.52 9.29 -2.87
C HIS A 301 -0.19 9.75 -4.29
N ALA A 302 -0.36 11.04 -4.56
CA ALA A 302 0.08 11.64 -5.81
C ALA A 302 1.60 11.70 -5.87
N THR A 303 2.20 11.26 -6.98
CA THR A 303 3.63 11.37 -7.22
C THR A 303 3.91 12.31 -8.39
N MET A 304 4.90 13.18 -8.22
CA MET A 304 5.46 14.02 -9.27
C MET A 304 6.94 13.76 -9.40
N GLU A 305 7.44 13.70 -10.61
CA GLU A 305 8.85 13.52 -10.90
C GLU A 305 9.42 14.75 -11.58
N MET A 306 10.53 15.25 -11.04
CA MET A 306 11.34 16.28 -11.68
C MET A 306 12.62 15.64 -12.17
N THR A 307 12.93 15.81 -13.45
CA THR A 307 14.07 15.17 -14.11
C THR A 307 15.15 16.19 -14.44
N PHE A 308 16.36 15.93 -13.99
CA PHE A 308 17.54 16.76 -14.23
C PHE A 308 18.54 16.00 -15.13
N GLU A 309 19.35 16.74 -15.91
CA GLU A 309 20.50 16.17 -16.58
C GLU A 309 21.54 15.77 -15.53
N GLY A 310 22.18 14.60 -15.72
CA GLY A 310 23.28 14.17 -14.87
C GLY A 310 24.64 14.59 -15.43
N ASN A 311 25.52 15.11 -14.59
CA ASN A 311 26.87 15.51 -14.96
C ASN A 311 27.94 14.48 -14.60
N ALA A 312 27.64 13.56 -13.68
CA ALA A 312 28.56 12.51 -13.21
C ALA A 312 28.11 11.13 -13.64
N ASP A 313 29.07 10.20 -13.66
CA ASP A 313 28.76 8.78 -13.78
C ASP A 313 27.99 8.32 -12.55
N PHE A 314 27.08 7.38 -12.75
CA PHE A 314 26.29 6.81 -11.67
C PHE A 314 26.70 5.36 -11.38
N ASN A 315 26.42 4.91 -10.15
CA ASN A 315 26.57 3.52 -9.78
C ASN A 315 25.41 2.70 -10.39
N PRO A 316 25.65 1.78 -11.33
CA PRO A 316 24.60 0.97 -11.94
C PRO A 316 23.90 0.02 -10.97
N ASP A 317 24.52 -0.24 -9.80
CA ASP A 317 23.95 -1.08 -8.75
C ASP A 317 22.97 -0.32 -7.82
N TRP A 318 22.82 0.98 -8.04
CA TRP A 318 21.84 1.78 -7.29
C TRP A 318 20.44 1.60 -7.88
N VAL A 319 19.66 0.72 -7.27
CA VAL A 319 18.34 0.31 -7.77
C VAL A 319 17.18 0.70 -6.85
N ILE A 320 17.47 1.15 -5.62
CA ILE A 320 16.46 1.58 -4.63
C ILE A 320 16.85 2.93 -4.01
N PRO A 321 15.87 3.78 -3.64
CA PRO A 321 16.16 5.02 -2.92
C PRO A 321 16.82 4.73 -1.57
N ARG A 322 18.01 5.31 -1.31
CA ARG A 322 18.79 5.03 -0.10
C ARG A 322 18.29 5.78 1.11
N PHE A 323 17.67 6.95 0.90
CA PHE A 323 17.13 7.81 1.93
C PHE A 323 15.85 8.49 1.43
N ARG A 324 15.12 9.12 2.33
CA ARG A 324 13.98 9.99 2.02
C ARG A 324 14.04 11.25 2.84
N LEU A 325 13.58 12.35 2.26
CA LEU A 325 13.19 13.51 3.04
C LEU A 325 11.72 13.31 3.45
N MET A 326 11.47 13.34 4.74
CA MET A 326 10.13 13.59 5.26
C MET A 326 9.99 15.12 5.34
N TYR A 327 9.36 15.72 4.35
CA TYR A 327 9.30 17.16 4.12
C TYR A 327 7.92 17.73 4.48
N LYS A 328 7.88 18.98 4.94
CA LYS A 328 6.67 19.76 5.18
C LYS A 328 6.52 20.83 4.10
N SER A 329 5.46 20.74 3.29
CA SER A 329 5.17 21.80 2.29
C SER A 329 4.80 23.15 2.92
N ASP A 330 4.34 23.12 4.18
CA ASP A 330 4.13 24.30 5.02
C ASP A 330 4.82 24.05 6.38
N PRO A 331 5.75 24.93 6.83
CA PRO A 331 6.42 24.77 8.11
C PRO A 331 5.49 24.72 9.33
N SER A 332 4.26 25.22 9.21
CA SER A 332 3.25 25.19 10.29
C SER A 332 2.60 23.81 10.48
N LEU A 333 2.74 22.90 9.52
CA LEU A 333 2.20 21.55 9.65
C LEU A 333 2.83 20.81 10.84
N PRO A 334 2.04 20.04 11.61
CA PRO A 334 2.56 19.28 12.75
C PRO A 334 3.42 18.08 12.31
N HIS A 335 3.25 17.59 11.08
CA HIS A 335 3.92 16.41 10.52
C HIS A 335 4.45 16.68 9.11
N GLY A 336 5.37 15.85 8.62
CA GLY A 336 5.78 15.84 7.22
C GLY A 336 4.65 15.30 6.34
N ASN A 337 4.40 15.97 5.21
CA ASN A 337 3.37 15.57 4.27
C ASN A 337 3.92 15.21 2.88
N PHE A 338 5.24 15.07 2.75
CA PHE A 338 5.90 14.59 1.54
C PHE A 338 7.01 13.59 1.83
N HIS A 339 7.09 12.55 1.01
CA HIS A 339 8.32 11.83 0.75
C HIS A 339 9.01 12.43 -0.49
N ILE A 340 10.22 12.98 -0.31
CA ILE A 340 11.06 13.42 -1.42
C ILE A 340 12.33 12.57 -1.45
N PHE A 341 12.69 12.04 -2.62
CA PHE A 341 13.89 11.22 -2.76
C PHE A 341 14.42 11.18 -4.19
N GLN A 342 15.73 10.97 -4.32
CA GLN A 342 16.36 10.64 -5.59
C GLN A 342 15.91 9.24 -6.04
N ARG A 343 15.49 9.13 -7.28
CA ARG A 343 15.31 7.83 -7.92
C ARG A 343 16.64 7.36 -8.54
N PRO A 344 16.81 6.07 -8.79
CA PRO A 344 17.96 5.58 -9.55
C PRO A 344 18.10 6.33 -10.86
N PRO A 345 19.31 6.80 -11.20
CA PRO A 345 19.56 7.48 -12.46
C PRO A 345 19.38 6.53 -13.65
N THR A 346 18.94 7.08 -14.77
CA THR A 346 18.68 6.32 -15.99
C THR A 346 19.61 6.79 -17.11
N ALA A 347 20.31 5.86 -17.76
CA ALA A 347 21.05 6.14 -18.96
C ALA A 347 20.10 6.29 -20.16
N VAL A 348 20.24 7.36 -20.94
CA VAL A 348 19.47 7.61 -22.14
C VAL A 348 20.41 7.72 -23.33
N GLU A 349 20.14 6.96 -24.40
CA GLU A 349 20.96 6.96 -25.61
C GLU A 349 21.04 8.38 -26.22
N GLY A 350 22.26 8.87 -26.41
CA GLY A 350 22.52 10.20 -26.97
C GLY A 350 22.42 11.38 -25.98
N LEU A 351 22.07 11.10 -24.72
CA LEU A 351 22.08 12.05 -23.62
C LEU A 351 23.05 11.57 -22.53
N LYS A 352 23.43 12.49 -21.64
CA LYS A 352 24.01 12.10 -20.36
C LYS A 352 22.96 11.39 -19.50
N THR A 353 23.35 10.90 -18.36
CA THR A 353 22.45 10.32 -17.36
C THR A 353 21.32 11.29 -17.01
N MET A 354 20.10 10.76 -16.85
CA MET A 354 18.95 11.49 -16.29
C MET A 354 18.80 11.16 -14.81
N TRP A 355 18.63 12.18 -13.99
CA TRP A 355 18.46 12.05 -12.54
C TRP A 355 17.08 12.51 -12.09
N PRO A 356 16.15 11.57 -11.90
CA PRO A 356 14.82 11.90 -11.41
C PRO A 356 14.82 12.10 -9.89
N VAL A 357 14.08 13.11 -9.44
CA VAL A 357 13.75 13.33 -8.03
C VAL A 357 12.24 13.33 -7.90
N SER A 358 11.71 12.46 -7.05
CA SER A 358 10.26 12.32 -6.83
C SER A 358 9.82 13.13 -5.62
N ALA A 359 8.72 13.88 -5.79
CA ALA A 359 7.88 14.39 -4.72
C ALA A 359 6.60 13.55 -4.61
N ASN A 360 6.31 13.03 -3.44
CA ASN A 360 5.15 12.18 -3.21
C ASN A 360 4.32 12.79 -2.09
N LEU A 361 3.15 13.33 -2.44
CA LEU A 361 2.22 13.92 -1.48
C LEU A 361 1.55 12.79 -0.67
N LEU A 362 1.64 12.87 0.64
CA LEU A 362 1.16 11.84 1.57
C LEU A 362 -0.25 12.14 2.12
N GLU A 363 -0.89 13.15 1.58
CA GLU A 363 -2.26 13.55 1.92
C GLU A 363 -3.11 13.61 0.64
N GLN A 364 -4.42 13.48 0.79
CA GLN A 364 -5.37 13.72 -0.29
C GLN A 364 -6.68 14.26 0.32
N ARG A 365 -7.15 15.42 -0.17
CA ARG A 365 -8.34 16.09 0.37
C ARG A 365 -9.62 15.73 -0.38
N ASN A 366 -9.56 15.58 -1.71
CA ASN A 366 -10.71 15.11 -2.49
C ASN A 366 -10.65 13.60 -2.64
N MET A 367 -11.75 12.93 -2.32
CA MET A 367 -11.83 11.47 -2.39
C MET A 367 -12.33 11.02 -3.75
N GLY A 368 -11.67 9.99 -4.30
CA GLY A 368 -12.13 9.24 -5.44
C GLY A 368 -13.06 8.09 -5.05
N ARG A 369 -13.33 7.20 -5.99
CA ARG A 369 -14.18 6.03 -5.76
C ARG A 369 -13.91 4.90 -6.75
N ILE A 370 -14.40 3.71 -6.40
CA ILE A 370 -14.39 2.49 -7.22
C ILE A 370 -15.82 2.15 -7.60
N ARG A 371 -16.06 1.88 -8.90
CA ARG A 371 -17.37 1.52 -9.42
C ARG A 371 -17.35 0.19 -10.16
N LEU A 372 -18.47 -0.51 -10.16
CA LEU A 372 -18.70 -1.63 -11.06
C LEU A 372 -19.01 -1.13 -12.47
N VAL A 373 -18.32 -1.67 -13.46
CA VAL A 373 -18.66 -1.45 -14.88
C VAL A 373 -19.82 -2.37 -15.33
N SER A 374 -19.87 -3.59 -14.77
CA SER A 374 -20.89 -4.60 -15.07
C SER A 374 -21.12 -5.55 -13.88
N ARG A 375 -21.93 -6.57 -14.10
CA ARG A 375 -22.12 -7.69 -13.14
C ARG A 375 -21.13 -8.84 -13.36
N ASP A 376 -20.28 -8.77 -14.36
CA ASP A 376 -19.28 -9.78 -14.61
C ASP A 376 -18.10 -9.59 -13.63
N PRO A 377 -17.81 -10.57 -12.76
CA PRO A 377 -16.70 -10.48 -11.81
C PRO A 377 -15.31 -10.51 -12.48
N GLU A 378 -15.24 -10.79 -13.78
CA GLU A 378 -14.00 -10.76 -14.56
C GLU A 378 -13.68 -9.34 -15.11
N ASP A 379 -14.69 -8.46 -15.17
CA ASP A 379 -14.48 -7.07 -15.54
C ASP A 379 -13.74 -6.32 -14.42
N LEU A 380 -12.72 -5.56 -14.80
CA LEU A 380 -12.02 -4.69 -13.85
C LEU A 380 -12.95 -3.54 -13.41
N PRO A 381 -12.92 -3.18 -12.13
CA PRO A 381 -13.67 -2.02 -11.66
C PRO A 381 -13.09 -0.73 -12.26
N GLU A 382 -13.95 0.26 -12.45
CA GLU A 382 -13.56 1.62 -12.82
C GLU A 382 -13.02 2.37 -11.60
N ILE A 383 -11.92 3.10 -11.79
CA ILE A 383 -11.31 3.94 -10.76
C ILE A 383 -11.52 5.40 -11.14
N GLU A 384 -12.35 6.10 -10.38
CA GLU A 384 -12.46 7.55 -10.44
C GLU A 384 -11.45 8.15 -9.45
N ASP A 385 -10.35 8.66 -9.99
CA ASP A 385 -9.27 9.25 -9.19
C ASP A 385 -9.54 10.73 -8.90
N ALA A 386 -9.08 11.22 -7.73
CA ALA A 386 -9.23 12.61 -7.33
C ALA A 386 -7.91 13.27 -6.89
N MET A 387 -6.76 12.64 -7.17
CA MET A 387 -5.44 13.20 -6.84
C MET A 387 -5.25 14.58 -7.46
N LEU A 388 -4.67 15.51 -6.70
CA LEU A 388 -4.38 16.90 -7.08
C LEU A 388 -5.60 17.71 -7.58
N SER A 389 -6.82 17.20 -7.43
CA SER A 389 -8.04 17.95 -7.79
C SER A 389 -8.40 19.03 -6.77
N HIS A 390 -7.92 18.92 -5.51
CA HIS A 390 -8.09 19.96 -4.50
C HIS A 390 -7.01 21.05 -4.67
N PRO A 391 -7.37 22.35 -4.61
CA PRO A 391 -6.40 23.45 -4.76
C PRO A 391 -5.22 23.40 -3.77
N ASP A 392 -5.47 23.01 -2.51
CA ASP A 392 -4.43 22.93 -1.50
C ASP A 392 -3.45 21.77 -1.76
N ASP A 393 -3.93 20.63 -2.28
CA ASP A 393 -3.06 19.50 -2.65
C ASP A 393 -2.14 19.89 -3.82
N LEU A 394 -2.68 20.63 -4.79
CA LEU A 394 -1.88 21.18 -5.88
C LEU A 394 -0.87 22.21 -5.38
N ALA A 395 -1.29 23.13 -4.50
CA ALA A 395 -0.39 24.13 -3.93
C ALA A 395 0.75 23.48 -3.12
N ALA A 396 0.45 22.44 -2.33
CA ALA A 396 1.46 21.67 -1.62
C ALA A 396 2.45 20.98 -2.59
N MET A 397 1.95 20.39 -3.69
CA MET A 397 2.79 19.78 -4.71
C MET A 397 3.72 20.81 -5.38
N LEU A 398 3.21 21.97 -5.74
CA LEU A 398 4.02 23.04 -6.33
C LEU A 398 5.11 23.53 -5.36
N ASN A 399 4.81 23.66 -4.06
CA ASN A 399 5.80 23.98 -3.05
C ASN A 399 6.91 22.93 -2.98
N ALA A 400 6.56 21.64 -3.02
CA ALA A 400 7.55 20.56 -3.01
C ALA A 400 8.42 20.56 -4.29
N MET A 401 7.85 20.88 -5.45
CA MET A 401 8.59 21.01 -6.71
C MET A 401 9.57 22.20 -6.66
N GLU A 402 9.15 23.36 -6.15
CA GLU A 402 10.04 24.50 -5.96
C GLU A 402 11.17 24.19 -4.97
N PHE A 403 10.86 23.50 -3.86
CA PHE A 403 11.87 23.04 -2.91
C PHE A 403 12.91 22.12 -3.57
N ILE A 404 12.48 21.15 -4.39
CA ILE A 404 13.40 20.28 -5.14
C ILE A 404 14.27 21.08 -6.09
N HIS A 405 13.68 22.04 -6.81
CA HIS A 405 14.43 22.91 -7.72
C HIS A 405 15.48 23.72 -6.97
N GLU A 406 15.11 24.39 -5.85
CA GLU A 406 16.03 25.15 -5.03
C GLU A 406 17.16 24.29 -4.43
N LEU A 407 16.84 23.04 -4.06
CA LEU A 407 17.82 22.09 -3.55
C LEU A 407 18.86 21.75 -4.61
N ILE A 408 18.42 21.48 -5.84
CA ILE A 408 19.30 21.02 -6.94
C ILE A 408 20.01 22.17 -7.65
N ASP A 409 19.33 23.32 -7.86
CA ASP A 409 19.93 24.49 -8.54
C ASP A 409 20.86 25.30 -7.60
N HIS A 410 21.76 24.61 -6.94
CA HIS A 410 22.78 25.20 -6.06
C HIS A 410 24.19 24.81 -6.52
N GLU A 411 25.19 25.68 -6.25
CA GLU A 411 26.56 25.46 -6.70
C GLU A 411 27.16 24.12 -6.21
N SER A 412 26.81 23.69 -4.99
CA SER A 412 27.27 22.41 -4.43
C SER A 412 26.71 21.17 -5.14
N MET A 413 25.65 21.33 -5.93
CA MET A 413 25.01 20.24 -6.68
C MET A 413 25.48 20.16 -8.13
N ARG A 414 26.13 21.20 -8.68
CA ARG A 414 26.52 21.31 -10.11
C ARG A 414 27.50 20.26 -10.58
N GLU A 415 28.26 19.65 -9.69
CA GLU A 415 29.12 18.52 -10.04
C GLU A 415 28.30 17.30 -10.51
N PHE A 416 27.11 17.09 -9.94
CA PHE A 416 26.28 15.90 -10.13
C PHE A 416 25.06 16.16 -11.01
N TYR A 417 24.45 17.35 -10.91
CA TYR A 417 23.23 17.73 -11.59
C TYR A 417 23.46 18.87 -12.58
N GLY A 418 22.94 18.68 -13.78
CA GLY A 418 22.80 19.69 -14.81
C GLY A 418 21.45 20.41 -14.76
N PRO A 419 21.01 20.99 -15.89
CA PRO A 419 19.74 21.70 -15.97
C PRO A 419 18.53 20.78 -15.72
N LEU A 420 17.44 21.40 -15.26
CA LEU A 420 16.13 20.77 -15.19
C LEU A 420 15.62 20.49 -16.62
N ILE A 421 15.27 19.24 -16.89
CA ILE A 421 14.78 18.75 -18.20
C ILE A 421 13.26 18.72 -18.20
N SER A 422 12.62 18.25 -17.13
CA SER A 422 11.17 18.11 -17.04
C SER A 422 10.70 18.26 -15.57
N PRO A 423 9.66 19.12 -15.30
CA PRO A 423 9.19 20.17 -16.21
C PRO A 423 10.28 21.21 -16.47
N THR A 424 10.26 21.87 -17.62
CA THR A 424 11.17 23.00 -17.84
C THR A 424 10.75 24.22 -17.00
N ARG A 425 11.65 25.21 -16.82
CA ARG A 425 11.30 26.42 -16.05
C ARG A 425 10.26 27.32 -16.72
N ASP A 426 10.12 27.23 -18.04
CA ASP A 426 9.17 28.02 -18.83
C ASP A 426 7.79 27.38 -18.90
N GLU A 427 7.63 26.13 -18.45
CA GLU A 427 6.34 25.45 -18.37
C GLU A 427 5.50 25.97 -17.20
N ASP A 428 4.17 25.94 -17.35
CA ASP A 428 3.24 26.09 -16.24
C ASP A 428 3.26 24.81 -15.37
N TRP A 429 3.94 24.91 -14.23
CA TRP A 429 4.08 23.75 -13.32
C TRP A 429 2.76 23.28 -12.72
N ALA A 430 1.76 24.15 -12.62
CA ALA A 430 0.44 23.75 -12.16
C ALA A 430 -0.28 22.90 -13.20
N GLU A 431 -0.18 23.28 -14.47
CA GLU A 431 -0.73 22.48 -15.58
C GLU A 431 0.05 21.17 -15.73
N PHE A 432 1.38 21.23 -15.68
CA PHE A 432 2.22 20.03 -15.70
C PHE A 432 1.85 19.07 -14.56
N ALA A 433 1.68 19.55 -13.33
CA ALA A 433 1.31 18.70 -12.21
C ALA A 433 -0.05 18.02 -12.41
N ARG A 434 -1.04 18.72 -12.98
CA ARG A 434 -2.35 18.13 -13.28
C ARG A 434 -2.30 17.07 -14.39
N SER A 435 -1.44 17.25 -15.40
CA SER A 435 -1.38 16.38 -16.58
C SER A 435 -0.34 15.26 -16.47
N ALA A 436 0.68 15.39 -15.60
CA ALA A 436 1.80 14.47 -15.53
C ALA A 436 1.92 13.69 -14.20
N HIS A 437 1.09 14.00 -13.18
CA HIS A 437 1.16 13.26 -11.93
C HIS A 437 0.90 11.77 -12.14
N GLY A 438 1.58 10.96 -11.36
CA GLY A 438 1.38 9.52 -11.25
C GLY A 438 0.84 9.12 -9.90
N SER A 439 0.67 7.81 -9.70
CA SER A 439 0.32 7.19 -8.44
C SER A 439 1.57 6.64 -7.76
N TYR A 440 1.65 6.75 -6.43
CA TYR A 440 2.63 6.02 -5.63
C TYR A 440 2.19 4.58 -5.34
N HIS A 441 1.03 4.18 -5.85
CA HIS A 441 0.40 2.86 -5.74
C HIS A 441 0.04 2.47 -4.30
N HIS A 442 -0.50 3.42 -3.55
CA HIS A 442 -0.89 3.28 -2.16
C HIS A 442 -2.40 3.42 -1.94
N GLY A 443 -3.21 2.96 -2.91
CA GLY A 443 -4.67 3.04 -2.85
C GLY A 443 -5.25 2.46 -1.55
N ILE A 444 -6.20 3.20 -0.92
CA ILE A 444 -6.87 2.85 0.34
C ILE A 444 -8.35 3.29 0.35
N GLY A 445 -9.09 2.90 1.38
CA GLY A 445 -10.26 3.61 1.88
C GLY A 445 -11.61 3.15 1.35
N THR A 446 -11.69 2.27 0.36
CA THR A 446 -12.91 1.89 -0.36
C THR A 446 -13.90 1.00 0.41
N CYS A 447 -13.55 0.58 1.61
CA CYS A 447 -14.41 -0.09 2.59
C CYS A 447 -14.17 0.53 3.97
N LYS A 448 -14.22 1.86 4.04
CA LYS A 448 -13.81 2.69 5.17
C LYS A 448 -14.30 2.17 6.52
N MET A 449 -13.38 2.08 7.50
CA MET A 449 -13.69 1.79 8.88
C MET A 449 -14.32 3.03 9.56
N GLY A 450 -15.31 2.81 10.41
CA GLY A 450 -15.94 3.85 11.18
C GLY A 450 -17.09 3.34 12.05
N PRO A 451 -17.57 4.18 13.00
CA PRO A 451 -18.69 3.83 13.87
C PRO A 451 -20.00 3.71 13.08
N ALA A 452 -20.97 2.98 13.61
CA ALA A 452 -22.30 2.82 12.99
C ALA A 452 -23.08 4.14 12.79
N SER A 453 -22.64 5.22 13.43
CA SER A 453 -23.20 6.57 13.23
C SER A 453 -22.66 7.27 11.97
N ASP A 454 -21.57 6.80 11.39
CA ASP A 454 -21.05 7.29 10.12
C ASP A 454 -21.73 6.53 8.96
N PRO A 455 -22.58 7.19 8.16
CA PRO A 455 -23.32 6.54 7.07
C PRO A 455 -22.39 6.03 5.95
N MET A 456 -21.13 6.48 5.93
CA MET A 456 -20.12 6.06 4.96
C MET A 456 -19.19 4.98 5.51
N ALA A 457 -19.37 4.52 6.75
CA ALA A 457 -18.63 3.40 7.29
C ALA A 457 -19.11 2.07 6.70
N VAL A 458 -18.17 1.23 6.29
CA VAL A 458 -18.42 -0.12 5.74
C VAL A 458 -18.15 -1.18 6.79
N VAL A 459 -17.10 -1.00 7.57
CA VAL A 459 -16.74 -1.89 8.69
C VAL A 459 -16.64 -1.13 10.00
N ASP A 460 -16.84 -1.82 11.10
CA ASP A 460 -16.58 -1.28 12.45
C ASP A 460 -15.09 -1.37 12.82
N SER A 461 -14.72 -0.89 14.02
CA SER A 461 -13.35 -0.94 14.53
C SER A 461 -12.80 -2.36 14.73
N ASN A 462 -13.64 -3.37 14.72
CA ASN A 462 -13.30 -4.79 14.73
C ASN A 462 -13.31 -5.41 13.32
N LEU A 463 -13.31 -4.57 12.28
CA LEU A 463 -13.23 -4.99 10.87
C LEU A 463 -14.47 -5.72 10.34
N LYS A 464 -15.55 -5.79 11.15
CA LYS A 464 -16.78 -6.47 10.80
C LYS A 464 -17.64 -5.59 9.90
N VAL A 465 -18.15 -6.15 8.79
CA VAL A 465 -19.05 -5.44 7.87
C VAL A 465 -20.39 -5.12 8.57
N HIS A 466 -20.78 -3.85 8.52
CA HIS A 466 -22.04 -3.41 9.13
C HIS A 466 -23.25 -4.16 8.53
N GLY A 467 -24.07 -4.75 9.39
CA GLY A 467 -25.29 -5.45 8.98
C GLY A 467 -25.08 -6.91 8.53
N ILE A 468 -23.86 -7.44 8.52
CA ILE A 468 -23.56 -8.86 8.17
C ILE A 468 -22.81 -9.53 9.32
N ASP A 469 -23.34 -10.65 9.81
CA ASP A 469 -22.87 -11.25 11.08
C ASP A 469 -21.47 -11.86 11.06
N ASN A 470 -21.04 -12.45 9.95
CA ASN A 470 -19.82 -13.26 9.86
C ASN A 470 -18.88 -12.82 8.72
N LEU A 471 -19.00 -11.56 8.27
CA LEU A 471 -18.20 -11.00 7.19
C LEU A 471 -17.31 -9.91 7.73
N TYR A 472 -16.03 -9.98 7.38
CA TYR A 472 -14.99 -9.01 7.73
C TYR A 472 -14.29 -8.50 6.46
N VAL A 473 -13.78 -7.27 6.50
CA VAL A 473 -12.83 -6.76 5.51
C VAL A 473 -11.55 -6.39 6.25
N ALA A 474 -10.43 -6.93 5.80
CA ALA A 474 -9.14 -6.74 6.47
C ALA A 474 -8.01 -6.55 5.46
N ASP A 475 -7.98 -5.40 4.82
CA ASP A 475 -6.92 -4.96 3.90
C ASP A 475 -6.87 -3.43 3.85
N ALA A 476 -6.12 -2.87 2.91
CA ALA A 476 -5.97 -1.41 2.78
C ALA A 476 -7.30 -0.67 2.54
N SER A 477 -8.35 -1.34 2.08
CA SER A 477 -9.64 -0.71 1.82
C SER A 477 -10.33 -0.18 3.08
N ILE A 478 -9.96 -0.69 4.27
CA ILE A 478 -10.60 -0.26 5.53
C ILE A 478 -10.04 1.05 6.10
N MET A 479 -8.87 1.49 5.65
CA MET A 479 -8.20 2.68 6.18
C MET A 479 -9.08 3.92 5.99
N PRO A 480 -9.46 4.65 7.06
CA PRO A 480 -10.37 5.80 6.93
C PRO A 480 -9.71 7.01 6.27
N THR A 481 -8.42 7.21 6.54
CA THR A 481 -7.55 8.22 5.91
C THR A 481 -6.26 7.59 5.46
N ILE A 482 -5.65 8.15 4.41
CA ILE A 482 -4.38 7.66 3.89
C ILE A 482 -3.25 7.95 4.89
N PRO A 483 -2.44 6.94 5.29
CA PRO A 483 -1.34 7.17 6.23
C PRO A 483 -0.16 7.87 5.54
N HIS A 484 0.60 8.68 6.28
CA HIS A 484 1.85 9.31 5.83
C HIS A 484 2.98 8.29 5.66
N ALA A 485 2.67 7.15 5.08
CA ALA A 485 3.51 5.97 4.98
C ALA A 485 3.17 5.13 3.75
N ASN A 486 4.09 4.24 3.35
CA ASN A 486 3.77 3.17 2.42
C ASN A 486 2.76 2.20 3.07
N THR A 487 1.76 1.75 2.33
CA THR A 487 0.59 1.05 2.89
C THR A 487 0.82 -0.43 3.21
N ASN A 488 1.97 -1.01 2.83
CA ASN A 488 2.21 -2.46 2.98
C ASN A 488 2.27 -2.91 4.45
N ILE A 489 3.05 -2.22 5.30
CA ILE A 489 3.17 -2.57 6.73
C ILE A 489 1.83 -2.38 7.46
N THR A 490 1.13 -1.30 7.14
CA THR A 490 -0.21 -1.04 7.68
C THR A 490 -1.19 -2.15 7.28
N SER A 491 -1.12 -2.65 6.05
CA SER A 491 -1.95 -3.77 5.59
C SER A 491 -1.62 -5.07 6.34
N ILE A 492 -0.33 -5.35 6.60
CA ILE A 492 0.08 -6.50 7.40
C ILE A 492 -0.44 -6.35 8.84
N MET A 493 -0.33 -5.15 9.43
CA MET A 493 -0.87 -4.85 10.77
C MET A 493 -2.38 -5.10 10.86
N ILE A 494 -3.13 -4.74 9.82
CA ILE A 494 -4.57 -5.02 9.73
C ILE A 494 -4.82 -6.53 9.74
N GLY A 495 -4.02 -7.32 9.03
CA GLY A 495 -4.10 -8.79 9.03
C GLY A 495 -3.77 -9.42 10.39
N GLU A 496 -2.77 -8.89 11.08
CA GLU A 496 -2.42 -9.27 12.46
C GLU A 496 -3.57 -8.96 13.43
N ARG A 497 -4.15 -7.74 13.35
CA ARG A 497 -5.28 -7.33 14.16
C ARG A 497 -6.52 -8.19 13.91
N LEU A 498 -6.84 -8.47 12.64
CA LEU A 498 -7.95 -9.37 12.31
C LEU A 498 -7.80 -10.71 13.02
N SER A 499 -6.59 -11.24 13.06
CA SER A 499 -6.32 -12.52 13.73
C SER A 499 -6.64 -12.46 15.21
N ASP A 500 -6.28 -11.35 15.87
CA ASP A 500 -6.59 -11.14 17.29
C ASP A 500 -8.12 -11.00 17.51
N VAL A 501 -8.82 -10.28 16.62
CA VAL A 501 -10.30 -10.16 16.65
C VAL A 501 -10.97 -11.53 16.50
N VAL A 502 -10.58 -12.33 15.51
CA VAL A 502 -11.17 -13.65 15.24
C VAL A 502 -10.83 -14.65 16.34
N LYS A 503 -9.69 -14.53 16.99
CA LYS A 503 -9.29 -15.32 18.17
C LYS A 503 -9.99 -14.86 19.44
N GLY A 504 -10.67 -13.70 19.45
CA GLY A 504 -11.31 -13.12 20.64
C GLY A 504 -10.31 -12.56 21.65
N LEU A 505 -9.13 -12.12 21.19
CA LEU A 505 -8.06 -11.54 22.02
C LEU A 505 -8.25 -10.02 22.23
N VAL A 506 -9.05 -9.40 21.38
CA VAL A 506 -9.46 -7.98 21.46
C VAL A 506 -10.98 -7.89 21.34
N ALA A 507 -11.60 -6.93 22.03
CA ALA A 507 -13.04 -6.73 22.07
C ALA A 507 -13.45 -5.51 21.22
#